data_cc3815cd226d739b93cb9e1ef01d9d2c
#
_entry.id   cc3815cd226d739b93cb9e1ef01d9d2c
#
_cell.length_a   1.000
_cell.length_b   1.000
_cell.length_c   1.000
_cell.angle_alpha   90.00
_cell.angle_beta   90.00
_cell.angle_gamma   90.00
#
_symmetry.space_group_name_H-M   'P 1'
#
loop_
_entity.id
_entity.type
_entity.pdbx_description
1 polymer ?
#
loop_
_entity_poly.entity_id
_entity_poly.type
_entity_poly.pdbx_seq_one_letter_code
_entity_poly.pdbx_strand_id
1 'polypeptide(L)'
;MSQAVSARGGLQHVLSHCRQLFEGLAPTPRNRGFVLGCCAVLFSAVSLAQGAAGAPPALPVSVIQATPTTLPNILEITAQAEGAKETEVRARVGGILVKRLYEEGRPVAAGQPLFQLDPEPFKNAVDESQARAKQTAREAARLKGLFNQQAVSRKEFDDATSANEVAQANLKTAQLNLTWATVTAPVSGISGRAQRSEGSLIQTTLEGSLLTAIYQINPIWVRFGLSASDTARLPGGRLDPEQKTEVALLLPDGQVYDQPGQLNFLSMFIDPKLGTQQMRAEFLNPTSQILPGQFLKIRLTTGRQENVYLVPQAAVMQTERGFMVWTVGADNKVVPTPLKMGAWSGKNWIVLSGLKPGDRVVVDQLIKIRPGATVVPNVIPLEQPAPAATARDGK
;
A
#
# COMPACT_ATOMS: atom_id res chain seq x y z
N MET A 1 -22.47 -34.79 21.45
CA MET A 1 -23.11 -35.94 22.12
C MET A 1 -22.95 -37.15 21.25
N SER A 2 -22.52 -38.27 21.77
CA SER A 2 -22.28 -39.60 21.18
C SER A 2 -20.80 -39.89 20.88
N GLN A 3 -20.07 -40.36 21.91
CA GLN A 3 -19.04 -41.41 21.91
C GLN A 3 -18.37 -41.48 23.26
N ALA A 4 -19.06 -41.91 24.28
CA ALA A 4 -18.52 -42.25 25.60
C ALA A 4 -19.25 -43.43 26.25
N VAL A 5 -19.54 -44.48 25.46
CA VAL A 5 -20.14 -45.73 25.96
C VAL A 5 -19.48 -46.90 25.25
N SER A 6 -18.21 -47.22 25.55
CA SER A 6 -17.60 -48.50 25.13
C SER A 6 -16.40 -48.96 25.94
N ALA A 7 -16.16 -48.40 27.14
CA ALA A 7 -15.04 -48.87 27.98
C ALA A 7 -15.44 -49.49 29.30
N ARG A 8 -16.74 -49.66 29.62
CA ARG A 8 -17.21 -50.25 30.90
C ARG A 8 -17.65 -51.72 30.80
N GLY A 9 -17.75 -52.29 29.58
CA GLY A 9 -18.17 -53.67 29.37
C GLY A 9 -17.08 -54.74 29.57
N GLY A 10 -15.79 -54.34 29.42
CA GLY A 10 -14.69 -55.33 29.44
C GLY A 10 -14.22 -55.77 30.83
N LEU A 11 -14.40 -54.96 31.84
CA LEU A 11 -13.90 -55.30 33.20
C LEU A 11 -14.86 -56.17 34.04
N GLN A 12 -16.16 -56.16 33.73
CA GLN A 12 -17.12 -56.98 34.47
C GLN A 12 -17.12 -58.45 33.98
N HIS A 13 -16.70 -58.71 32.72
CA HIS A 13 -16.64 -60.09 32.22
C HIS A 13 -15.43 -60.90 32.70
N VAL A 14 -14.31 -60.21 33.03
CA VAL A 14 -13.10 -60.86 33.56
C VAL A 14 -13.25 -61.16 35.06
N LEU A 15 -13.98 -60.39 35.83
CA LEU A 15 -14.25 -60.63 37.27
C LEU A 15 -15.25 -61.71 37.52
N SER A 16 -16.19 -62.00 36.58
CA SER A 16 -17.14 -63.07 36.71
C SER A 16 -16.55 -64.47 36.46
N HIS A 17 -15.52 -64.57 35.57
CA HIS A 17 -14.85 -65.84 35.29
C HIS A 17 -13.85 -66.25 36.37
N CYS A 18 -13.25 -65.36 37.10
CA CYS A 18 -12.40 -65.70 38.24
C CYS A 18 -13.20 -66.17 39.46
N ARG A 19 -14.47 -65.79 39.59
CA ARG A 19 -15.30 -66.20 40.74
C ARG A 19 -15.82 -67.65 40.61
N GLN A 20 -16.01 -68.15 39.42
CA GLN A 20 -16.49 -69.54 39.15
C GLN A 20 -15.40 -70.63 39.30
N LEU A 21 -14.12 -70.26 39.28
CA LEU A 21 -13.00 -71.17 39.44
C LEU A 21 -12.59 -71.45 40.90
N PHE A 22 -13.12 -70.66 41.86
CA PHE A 22 -12.78 -70.81 43.29
C PHE A 22 -13.87 -71.39 44.20
N GLU A 23 -15.04 -71.76 43.67
CA GLU A 23 -16.13 -72.31 44.53
C GLU A 23 -16.09 -73.84 44.67
N GLY A 24 -15.03 -74.51 44.25
CA GLY A 24 -14.95 -75.97 44.22
C GLY A 24 -13.95 -76.68 45.17
N LEU A 25 -13.19 -75.94 46.02
CA LEU A 25 -12.25 -76.61 46.96
C LEU A 25 -12.50 -76.18 48.41
N ALA A 26 -13.15 -77.09 49.11
CA ALA A 26 -13.28 -76.96 50.59
C ALA A 26 -11.93 -77.16 51.29
N PRO A 27 -11.53 -76.31 52.24
CA PRO A 27 -10.23 -76.42 52.88
C PRO A 27 -10.22 -77.47 53.94
N THR A 28 -9.45 -78.54 53.76
CA THR A 28 -9.06 -79.43 54.83
C THR A 28 -7.82 -78.92 55.58
N PRO A 29 -7.76 -79.07 56.90
CA PRO A 29 -6.79 -78.35 57.75
C PRO A 29 -5.34 -78.85 57.69
N ARG A 30 -4.93 -79.65 56.74
CA ARG A 30 -3.62 -80.32 56.70
C ARG A 30 -2.63 -79.75 55.68
N ASN A 31 -3.02 -78.76 54.86
CA ASN A 31 -2.13 -78.23 53.77
C ASN A 31 -1.85 -76.70 53.90
N ARG A 32 -1.96 -76.10 55.11
CA ARG A 32 -1.69 -74.68 55.28
C ARG A 32 -0.17 -74.27 55.11
N GLY A 33 0.72 -75.23 55.23
CA GLY A 33 2.19 -74.96 55.15
C GLY A 33 2.75 -74.93 53.70
N PHE A 34 2.08 -75.60 52.77
CA PHE A 34 2.66 -75.74 51.41
C PHE A 34 2.25 -74.61 50.41
N VAL A 35 1.14 -73.96 50.67
CA VAL A 35 0.62 -72.89 49.82
C VAL A 35 1.32 -71.57 50.11
N LEU A 36 1.83 -71.33 51.32
CA LEU A 36 2.55 -70.11 51.61
C LEU A 36 3.98 -70.10 51.13
N GLY A 37 4.61 -71.26 50.87
CA GLY A 37 5.97 -71.38 50.40
C GLY A 37 6.08 -71.10 48.84
N CYS A 38 5.07 -71.53 48.07
CA CYS A 38 5.09 -71.29 46.60
C CYS A 38 4.76 -69.87 46.19
N CYS A 39 3.96 -69.10 46.97
CA CYS A 39 3.71 -67.67 46.67
C CYS A 39 4.90 -66.79 46.99
N ALA A 40 5.77 -67.13 47.95
CA ALA A 40 6.97 -66.35 48.31
C ALA A 40 8.08 -66.47 47.24
N VAL A 41 8.20 -67.64 46.59
CA VAL A 41 9.26 -67.85 45.57
C VAL A 41 8.86 -67.22 44.20
N LEU A 42 7.56 -67.15 43.91
CA LEU A 42 7.07 -66.50 42.69
C LEU A 42 7.11 -64.95 42.75
N PHE A 43 7.07 -64.38 43.95
CA PHE A 43 7.18 -62.92 44.12
C PHE A 43 8.63 -62.41 44.08
N SER A 44 9.63 -63.25 44.36
CA SER A 44 11.04 -62.87 44.29
C SER A 44 11.64 -62.93 42.88
N ALA A 45 11.00 -63.63 41.93
CA ALA A 45 11.50 -63.74 40.54
C ALA A 45 11.01 -62.60 39.63
N VAL A 46 9.97 -61.81 40.06
CA VAL A 46 9.45 -60.65 39.27
C VAL A 46 10.26 -59.37 39.53
N SER A 47 11.03 -59.28 40.60
CA SER A 47 11.79 -58.08 40.99
C SER A 47 13.14 -57.91 40.29
N LEU A 48 13.59 -58.85 39.46
CA LEU A 48 14.89 -58.78 38.74
C LEU A 48 14.78 -58.52 37.23
N ALA A 49 13.56 -58.30 36.69
CA ALA A 49 13.32 -57.97 35.29
C ALA A 49 13.03 -56.47 35.03
N GLN A 50 13.27 -55.58 35.99
CA GLN A 50 13.35 -54.13 35.76
C GLN A 50 14.76 -53.71 35.35
N GLY A 51 15.31 -54.45 34.38
CA GLY A 51 16.54 -54.11 33.69
C GLY A 51 16.22 -53.09 32.59
N ALA A 52 16.84 -51.92 32.74
CA ALA A 52 17.15 -50.96 31.70
C ALA A 52 16.02 -50.70 30.69
N ALA A 53 15.09 -49.81 31.05
CA ALA A 53 14.41 -49.01 30.05
C ALA A 53 15.49 -48.19 29.32
N GLY A 54 16.02 -48.76 28.26
CA GLY A 54 16.93 -48.04 27.34
C GLY A 54 16.28 -46.69 26.99
N ALA A 55 17.04 -45.63 27.17
CA ALA A 55 16.55 -44.32 26.72
C ALA A 55 16.00 -44.45 25.31
N PRO A 56 14.80 -43.91 25.03
CA PRO A 56 14.23 -44.00 23.69
C PRO A 56 15.27 -43.55 22.65
N PRO A 57 15.41 -44.25 21.53
CA PRO A 57 16.38 -43.89 20.53
C PRO A 57 16.28 -42.43 20.16
N ALA A 58 17.40 -41.69 20.21
CA ALA A 58 17.41 -40.27 19.91
C ALA A 58 16.86 -40.03 18.49
N LEU A 59 15.82 -39.21 18.37
CA LEU A 59 15.14 -38.96 17.11
C LEU A 59 16.03 -38.09 16.21
N PRO A 60 16.39 -38.50 14.97
CA PRO A 60 17.08 -37.61 14.04
C PRO A 60 16.14 -36.46 13.63
N VAL A 61 16.61 -35.24 13.73
CA VAL A 61 15.84 -34.02 13.40
C VAL A 61 16.69 -33.08 12.56
N SER A 62 16.10 -32.45 11.57
CA SER A 62 16.73 -31.38 10.81
C SER A 62 16.65 -30.08 11.61
N VAL A 63 17.76 -29.37 11.70
CA VAL A 63 17.84 -28.09 12.40
C VAL A 63 18.46 -27.02 11.51
N ILE A 64 17.97 -25.80 11.64
CA ILE A 64 18.62 -24.61 11.09
C ILE A 64 19.32 -23.84 12.21
N GLN A 65 20.41 -23.18 11.89
CA GLN A 65 21.12 -22.32 12.83
C GLN A 65 20.55 -20.89 12.72
N ALA A 66 20.09 -20.33 13.82
CA ALA A 66 19.57 -18.97 13.88
C ALA A 66 20.72 -17.97 13.72
N THR A 67 20.79 -17.32 12.56
CA THR A 67 21.75 -16.25 12.26
C THR A 67 21.02 -14.90 12.28
N PRO A 68 21.55 -13.91 13.03
CA PRO A 68 20.97 -12.57 13.02
C PRO A 68 21.13 -11.96 11.62
N THR A 69 20.06 -11.40 11.10
CA THR A 69 20.01 -10.82 9.76
C THR A 69 19.39 -9.43 9.86
N THR A 70 19.82 -8.52 8.99
CA THR A 70 19.19 -7.20 8.82
C THR A 70 18.29 -7.23 7.61
N LEU A 71 17.02 -6.92 7.81
CA LEU A 71 16.03 -6.90 6.74
C LEU A 71 15.44 -5.50 6.56
N PRO A 72 15.12 -5.09 5.32
CA PRO A 72 14.36 -3.86 5.12
C PRO A 72 12.98 -3.98 5.75
N ASN A 73 12.53 -2.93 6.41
CA ASN A 73 11.16 -2.84 6.88
C ASN A 73 10.27 -2.38 5.72
N ILE A 74 9.57 -3.30 5.11
CA ILE A 74 8.73 -3.08 3.94
C ILE A 74 7.27 -3.04 4.36
N LEU A 75 6.58 -1.98 3.92
CA LEU A 75 5.15 -1.80 4.10
C LEU A 75 4.48 -1.71 2.73
N GLU A 76 3.55 -2.62 2.44
CA GLU A 76 2.76 -2.60 1.21
C GLU A 76 1.34 -2.09 1.49
N ILE A 77 0.94 -1.05 0.78
CA ILE A 77 -0.33 -0.36 0.98
C ILE A 77 -1.04 -0.23 -0.36
N THR A 78 -2.36 -0.41 -0.37
CA THR A 78 -3.18 -0.11 -1.54
C THR A 78 -3.23 1.39 -1.76
N ALA A 79 -3.03 1.80 -3.00
CA ALA A 79 -2.94 3.19 -3.41
C ALA A 79 -3.77 3.42 -4.68
N GLN A 80 -4.12 4.67 -4.94
CA GLN A 80 -4.82 5.08 -6.14
C GLN A 80 -3.98 6.11 -6.89
N ALA A 81 -3.82 5.90 -8.20
CA ALA A 81 -3.19 6.86 -9.08
C ALA A 81 -4.12 8.03 -9.38
N GLU A 82 -3.58 9.24 -9.42
CA GLU A 82 -4.28 10.47 -9.75
C GLU A 82 -3.45 11.30 -10.72
N GLY A 83 -4.09 12.05 -11.58
CA GLY A 83 -3.39 13.06 -12.37
C GLY A 83 -2.73 14.11 -11.47
N ALA A 84 -1.52 14.51 -11.78
CA ALA A 84 -0.84 15.56 -11.01
C ALA A 84 -1.62 16.89 -11.06
N LYS A 85 -2.30 17.14 -12.18
CA LYS A 85 -3.26 18.23 -12.33
C LYS A 85 -4.42 17.75 -13.21
N GLU A 86 -5.62 18.02 -12.76
CA GLU A 86 -6.82 17.94 -13.54
C GLU A 86 -7.33 19.36 -13.72
N THR A 87 -7.38 19.82 -14.97
CA THR A 87 -7.75 21.20 -15.27
C THR A 87 -8.94 21.21 -16.21
N GLU A 88 -10.04 21.72 -15.74
CA GLU A 88 -11.21 21.96 -16.57
C GLU A 88 -10.96 23.10 -17.56
N VAL A 89 -11.26 22.84 -18.81
CA VAL A 89 -11.22 23.84 -19.88
C VAL A 89 -12.62 24.40 -20.09
N ARG A 90 -12.77 25.67 -19.75
CA ARG A 90 -14.06 26.36 -19.80
C ARG A 90 -14.01 27.55 -20.74
N ALA A 91 -15.09 27.78 -21.49
CA ALA A 91 -15.25 28.97 -22.29
C ALA A 91 -15.41 30.20 -21.40
N ARG A 92 -14.71 31.28 -21.74
CA ARG A 92 -14.78 32.59 -21.05
C ARG A 92 -15.80 33.51 -21.69
N VAL A 93 -16.19 33.25 -22.94
CA VAL A 93 -17.23 33.96 -23.70
C VAL A 93 -18.24 32.97 -24.24
N GLY A 94 -19.49 33.41 -24.41
CA GLY A 94 -20.56 32.62 -25.00
C GLY A 94 -20.57 32.74 -26.50
N GLY A 95 -21.07 31.72 -27.19
CA GLY A 95 -21.17 31.71 -28.65
C GLY A 95 -21.39 30.30 -29.19
N ILE A 96 -21.58 30.17 -30.49
CA ILE A 96 -21.72 28.87 -31.14
C ILE A 96 -20.35 28.21 -31.27
N LEU A 97 -20.21 26.96 -30.87
CA LEU A 97 -19.01 26.16 -31.09
C LEU A 97 -18.91 25.76 -32.56
N VAL A 98 -17.98 26.36 -33.27
CA VAL A 98 -17.83 26.12 -34.72
C VAL A 98 -17.00 24.86 -34.99
N LYS A 99 -15.89 24.71 -34.24
CA LYS A 99 -14.95 23.62 -34.53
C LYS A 99 -14.18 23.19 -33.28
N ARG A 100 -13.91 21.87 -33.20
CA ARG A 100 -12.92 21.27 -32.31
C ARG A 100 -11.60 21.15 -33.05
N LEU A 101 -10.50 21.61 -32.43
CA LEU A 101 -9.16 21.72 -33.05
C LEU A 101 -8.17 20.69 -32.50
N TYR A 102 -8.63 19.75 -31.67
CA TYR A 102 -7.80 18.71 -31.06
C TYR A 102 -8.42 17.32 -31.23
N GLU A 103 -7.62 16.28 -31.05
CA GLU A 103 -8.09 14.89 -30.96
C GLU A 103 -8.23 14.48 -29.49
N GLU A 104 -9.36 13.87 -29.16
CA GLU A 104 -9.64 13.38 -27.82
C GLU A 104 -8.69 12.26 -27.40
N GLY A 105 -8.25 12.26 -26.14
CA GLY A 105 -7.31 11.26 -25.62
C GLY A 105 -5.87 11.44 -26.10
N ARG A 106 -5.55 12.52 -26.82
CA ARG A 106 -4.20 12.82 -27.30
C ARG A 106 -3.48 13.86 -26.44
N PRO A 107 -2.14 13.84 -26.43
CA PRO A 107 -1.37 14.88 -25.77
C PRO A 107 -1.64 16.26 -26.40
N VAL A 108 -1.79 17.26 -25.55
CA VAL A 108 -1.89 18.67 -25.93
C VAL A 108 -0.87 19.51 -25.19
N ALA A 109 -0.33 20.54 -25.85
CA ALA A 109 0.60 21.48 -25.23
C ALA A 109 -0.15 22.69 -24.63
N ALA A 110 0.40 23.29 -23.57
CA ALA A 110 -0.12 24.54 -23.05
C ALA A 110 -0.15 25.61 -24.13
N GLY A 111 -1.27 26.38 -24.24
CA GLY A 111 -1.49 27.37 -25.29
C GLY A 111 -2.03 26.82 -26.63
N GLN A 112 -2.05 25.49 -26.81
CA GLN A 112 -2.57 24.88 -28.03
C GLN A 112 -4.09 25.18 -28.16
N PRO A 113 -4.57 25.64 -29.36
CA PRO A 113 -5.99 25.81 -29.62
C PRO A 113 -6.75 24.49 -29.51
N LEU A 114 -7.85 24.49 -28.77
CA LEU A 114 -8.71 23.32 -28.54
C LEU A 114 -10.08 23.47 -29.22
N PHE A 115 -10.68 24.64 -29.04
CA PHE A 115 -12.01 24.91 -29.60
C PHE A 115 -12.05 26.30 -30.22
N GLN A 116 -12.87 26.43 -31.24
CA GLN A 116 -13.16 27.69 -31.91
C GLN A 116 -14.65 28.01 -31.79
N LEU A 117 -14.96 29.08 -31.08
CA LEU A 117 -16.26 29.68 -31.11
C LEU A 117 -16.39 30.57 -32.32
N ASP A 118 -17.64 30.87 -32.74
CA ASP A 118 -17.92 31.80 -33.85
C ASP A 118 -17.25 33.17 -33.59
N PRO A 119 -16.21 33.55 -34.37
CA PRO A 119 -15.47 34.77 -34.12
C PRO A 119 -16.16 36.02 -34.70
N GLU A 120 -17.14 35.88 -35.61
CA GLU A 120 -17.69 37.01 -36.34
C GLU A 120 -18.38 38.07 -35.42
N PRO A 121 -19.21 37.72 -34.43
CA PRO A 121 -19.77 38.72 -33.52
C PRO A 121 -18.68 39.51 -32.76
N PHE A 122 -17.58 38.82 -32.39
CA PHE A 122 -16.48 39.46 -31.67
C PHE A 122 -15.62 40.35 -32.58
N LYS A 123 -15.39 39.95 -33.85
CA LYS A 123 -14.71 40.81 -34.85
C LYS A 123 -15.49 42.11 -35.05
N ASN A 124 -16.80 41.99 -35.25
CA ASN A 124 -17.66 43.17 -35.41
C ASN A 124 -17.59 44.12 -34.22
N ALA A 125 -17.58 43.55 -32.96
CA ALA A 125 -17.45 44.35 -31.75
C ALA A 125 -16.06 45.02 -31.63
N VAL A 126 -14.97 44.36 -32.11
CA VAL A 126 -13.65 44.96 -32.18
C VAL A 126 -13.64 46.12 -33.21
N ASP A 127 -14.21 45.95 -34.38
CA ASP A 127 -14.24 46.96 -35.44
C ASP A 127 -15.02 48.20 -34.99
N GLU A 128 -16.19 48.02 -34.33
CA GLU A 128 -16.98 49.10 -33.73
C GLU A 128 -16.17 49.87 -32.69
N SER A 129 -15.59 49.14 -31.69
CA SER A 129 -14.80 49.71 -30.62
C SER A 129 -13.56 50.45 -31.14
N GLN A 130 -12.92 49.89 -32.19
CA GLN A 130 -11.75 50.51 -32.84
C GLN A 130 -12.13 51.80 -33.56
N ALA A 131 -13.27 51.85 -34.26
CA ALA A 131 -13.72 53.05 -34.90
C ALA A 131 -14.01 54.16 -33.87
N ARG A 132 -14.64 53.80 -32.73
CA ARG A 132 -14.86 54.73 -31.62
C ARG A 132 -13.56 55.24 -31.00
N ALA A 133 -12.63 54.36 -30.69
CA ALA A 133 -11.33 54.72 -30.14
C ALA A 133 -10.54 55.67 -31.09
N LYS A 134 -10.54 55.36 -32.39
CA LYS A 134 -9.95 56.25 -33.42
C LYS A 134 -10.61 57.62 -33.44
N GLN A 135 -11.95 57.71 -33.33
CA GLN A 135 -12.69 58.97 -33.32
C GLN A 135 -12.29 59.80 -32.10
N THR A 136 -12.40 59.24 -30.89
CA THR A 136 -12.10 59.92 -29.62
C THR A 136 -10.63 60.34 -29.51
N ALA A 137 -9.71 59.52 -30.04
CA ALA A 137 -8.29 59.84 -30.09
C ALA A 137 -8.02 61.08 -30.95
N ARG A 138 -8.66 61.17 -32.13
CA ARG A 138 -8.53 62.38 -32.99
C ARG A 138 -9.07 63.60 -32.31
N GLU A 139 -10.21 63.50 -31.61
CA GLU A 139 -10.82 64.62 -30.88
C GLU A 139 -9.96 65.09 -29.70
N ALA A 140 -9.44 64.15 -28.88
CA ALA A 140 -8.51 64.46 -27.80
C ALA A 140 -7.23 65.12 -28.32
N ALA A 141 -6.67 64.64 -29.45
CA ALA A 141 -5.49 65.23 -30.08
C ALA A 141 -5.78 66.65 -30.57
N ARG A 142 -6.93 66.90 -31.18
CA ARG A 142 -7.35 68.22 -31.65
C ARG A 142 -7.51 69.21 -30.47
N LEU A 143 -8.23 68.81 -29.42
CA LEU A 143 -8.44 69.65 -28.23
C LEU A 143 -7.14 69.89 -27.45
N LYS A 144 -6.20 68.91 -27.45
CA LYS A 144 -4.88 69.14 -26.87
C LYS A 144 -4.10 70.27 -27.59
N GLY A 145 -4.18 70.32 -28.91
CA GLY A 145 -3.57 71.40 -29.71
C GLY A 145 -4.21 72.76 -29.41
N LEU A 146 -5.54 72.82 -29.35
CA LEU A 146 -6.29 74.06 -29.03
C LEU A 146 -6.08 74.48 -27.53
N PHE A 147 -5.96 73.59 -26.58
CA PHE A 147 -5.69 73.88 -25.21
C PHE A 147 -4.27 74.49 -25.02
N ASN A 148 -3.27 73.98 -25.73
CA ASN A 148 -1.95 74.55 -25.74
C ASN A 148 -1.92 76.02 -26.31
N GLN A 149 -2.92 76.33 -27.18
CA GLN A 149 -3.11 77.66 -27.73
C GLN A 149 -4.08 78.50 -26.86
N GLN A 150 -4.51 78.01 -25.68
CA GLN A 150 -5.51 78.63 -24.82
C GLN A 150 -6.89 78.93 -25.47
N ALA A 151 -7.21 78.15 -26.53
CA ALA A 151 -8.45 78.36 -27.29
C ALA A 151 -9.64 77.50 -26.80
N VAL A 152 -9.41 76.62 -25.80
CA VAL A 152 -10.44 75.79 -25.15
C VAL A 152 -10.22 75.72 -23.67
N SER A 153 -11.27 75.39 -22.90
CA SER A 153 -11.19 75.25 -21.46
C SER A 153 -10.48 73.97 -21.06
N ARG A 154 -9.87 73.95 -19.87
CA ARG A 154 -9.30 72.73 -19.29
C ARG A 154 -10.30 71.62 -19.19
N LYS A 155 -11.56 71.94 -18.82
CA LYS A 155 -12.64 70.96 -18.70
C LYS A 155 -12.92 70.22 -20.02
N GLU A 156 -12.98 70.96 -21.15
CA GLU A 156 -13.22 70.35 -22.48
C GLU A 156 -12.09 69.43 -22.89
N PHE A 157 -10.82 69.83 -22.58
CA PHE A 157 -9.66 68.96 -22.85
C PHE A 157 -9.70 67.70 -21.94
N ASP A 158 -9.97 67.85 -20.66
CA ASP A 158 -10.02 66.72 -19.71
C ASP A 158 -11.20 65.77 -20.06
N ASP A 159 -12.37 66.28 -20.43
CA ASP A 159 -13.53 65.50 -20.88
C ASP A 159 -13.19 64.67 -22.15
N ALA A 160 -12.51 65.25 -23.13
CA ALA A 160 -12.16 64.54 -24.35
C ALA A 160 -11.04 63.51 -24.10
N THR A 161 -10.12 63.78 -23.20
CA THR A 161 -9.07 62.84 -22.77
C THR A 161 -9.71 61.63 -22.08
N SER A 162 -10.59 61.85 -21.14
CA SER A 162 -11.35 60.81 -20.44
C SER A 162 -12.19 59.97 -21.38
N ALA A 163 -12.88 60.62 -22.35
CA ALA A 163 -13.66 59.91 -23.37
C ALA A 163 -12.79 58.99 -24.23
N ASN A 164 -11.57 59.43 -24.61
CA ASN A 164 -10.62 58.62 -25.34
C ASN A 164 -10.12 57.41 -24.50
N GLU A 165 -9.80 57.62 -23.23
CA GLU A 165 -9.37 56.54 -22.33
C GLU A 165 -10.44 55.45 -22.16
N VAL A 166 -11.72 55.86 -21.99
CA VAL A 166 -12.86 54.93 -21.93
C VAL A 166 -12.99 54.15 -23.24
N ALA A 167 -12.89 54.84 -24.39
CA ALA A 167 -12.99 54.16 -25.71
C ALA A 167 -11.86 53.17 -25.93
N GLN A 168 -10.63 53.48 -25.53
CA GLN A 168 -9.50 52.56 -25.57
C GLN A 168 -9.66 51.35 -24.68
N ALA A 169 -10.20 51.54 -23.45
CA ALA A 169 -10.51 50.45 -22.54
C ALA A 169 -11.56 49.49 -23.13
N ASN A 170 -12.61 50.05 -23.76
CA ASN A 170 -13.63 49.24 -24.44
C ASN A 170 -13.04 48.47 -25.64
N LEU A 171 -12.16 49.06 -26.44
CA LEU A 171 -11.47 48.38 -27.54
C LEU A 171 -10.65 47.19 -26.98
N LYS A 172 -9.92 47.40 -25.91
CA LYS A 172 -9.13 46.34 -25.28
C LYS A 172 -10.03 45.18 -24.80
N THR A 173 -11.19 45.48 -24.22
CA THR A 173 -12.16 44.48 -23.81
C THR A 173 -12.69 43.69 -24.99
N ALA A 174 -13.05 44.35 -26.11
CA ALA A 174 -13.50 43.68 -27.33
C ALA A 174 -12.43 42.77 -27.92
N GLN A 175 -11.19 43.21 -27.93
CA GLN A 175 -10.02 42.39 -28.39
C GLN A 175 -9.79 41.16 -27.50
N LEU A 176 -9.92 41.29 -26.17
CA LEU A 176 -9.83 40.14 -25.26
C LEU A 176 -10.95 39.14 -25.53
N ASN A 177 -12.19 39.58 -25.73
CA ASN A 177 -13.30 38.70 -26.04
C ASN A 177 -13.09 37.95 -27.34
N LEU A 178 -12.56 38.60 -28.38
CA LEU A 178 -12.18 37.95 -29.64
C LEU A 178 -11.06 36.90 -29.43
N THR A 179 -10.07 37.21 -28.60
CA THR A 179 -9.04 36.26 -28.25
C THR A 179 -9.62 35.03 -27.54
N TRP A 180 -10.58 35.24 -26.64
CA TRP A 180 -11.24 34.16 -25.89
C TRP A 180 -12.24 33.35 -26.73
N ALA A 181 -12.61 33.79 -27.93
CA ALA A 181 -13.36 32.98 -28.88
C ALA A 181 -12.57 31.77 -29.38
N THR A 182 -11.21 31.82 -29.29
CA THR A 182 -10.36 30.65 -29.43
C THR A 182 -9.98 30.15 -28.04
N VAL A 183 -10.52 28.99 -27.66
CA VAL A 183 -10.24 28.38 -26.35
C VAL A 183 -8.99 27.55 -26.44
N THR A 184 -7.99 27.88 -25.62
CA THR A 184 -6.68 27.21 -25.60
C THR A 184 -6.48 26.34 -24.36
N ALA A 185 -5.58 25.38 -24.43
CA ALA A 185 -5.17 24.54 -23.32
C ALA A 185 -4.45 25.36 -22.24
N PRO A 186 -4.91 25.39 -20.99
CA PRO A 186 -4.24 26.12 -19.90
C PRO A 186 -2.98 25.44 -19.42
N VAL A 187 -2.86 24.12 -19.60
CA VAL A 187 -1.74 23.27 -19.18
C VAL A 187 -1.47 22.22 -20.26
N SER A 188 -0.24 21.68 -20.28
CA SER A 188 0.07 20.51 -21.09
C SER A 188 -0.43 19.23 -20.39
N GLY A 189 -0.91 18.25 -21.16
CA GLY A 189 -1.43 17.00 -20.61
C GLY A 189 -2.17 16.18 -21.68
N ILE A 190 -2.92 15.18 -21.25
CA ILE A 190 -3.80 14.40 -22.12
C ILE A 190 -5.20 15.04 -22.12
N SER A 191 -5.71 15.29 -23.31
CA SER A 191 -7.04 15.86 -23.50
C SER A 191 -8.12 14.84 -23.20
N GLY A 192 -9.13 15.28 -22.46
CA GLY A 192 -10.35 14.51 -22.24
C GLY A 192 -11.32 14.57 -23.43
N ARG A 193 -12.47 13.93 -23.25
CA ARG A 193 -13.60 13.98 -24.19
C ARG A 193 -14.22 15.38 -24.21
N ALA A 194 -14.63 15.85 -25.37
CA ALA A 194 -15.42 17.06 -25.50
C ALA A 194 -16.81 16.87 -24.85
N GLN A 195 -17.19 17.82 -24.02
CA GLN A 195 -18.51 17.83 -23.36
C GLN A 195 -19.60 18.44 -24.22
N ARG A 196 -19.22 19.14 -25.28
CA ARG A 196 -20.10 19.85 -26.21
C ARG A 196 -19.72 19.52 -27.66
N SER A 197 -20.72 19.32 -28.50
CA SER A 197 -20.52 19.05 -29.93
C SER A 197 -20.45 20.33 -30.72
N GLU A 198 -19.85 20.30 -31.89
CA GLU A 198 -19.91 21.40 -32.88
C GLU A 198 -21.33 21.75 -33.19
N GLY A 199 -21.65 23.04 -33.37
CA GLY A 199 -22.99 23.59 -33.49
C GLY A 199 -23.69 23.90 -32.17
N SER A 200 -23.16 23.48 -31.01
CA SER A 200 -23.76 23.77 -29.72
C SER A 200 -23.58 25.24 -29.31
N LEU A 201 -24.63 25.81 -28.69
CA LEU A 201 -24.53 27.12 -28.04
C LEU A 201 -23.81 26.96 -26.70
N ILE A 202 -22.68 27.62 -26.56
CA ILE A 202 -21.89 27.68 -25.33
C ILE A 202 -22.34 28.91 -24.53
N GLN A 203 -22.61 28.67 -23.22
CA GLN A 203 -22.98 29.73 -22.29
C GLN A 203 -21.86 29.89 -21.25
N THR A 204 -21.77 31.09 -20.65
CA THR A 204 -20.76 31.39 -19.61
C THR A 204 -21.16 30.91 -18.20
N THR A 205 -22.27 30.18 -18.06
CA THR A 205 -22.72 29.57 -16.82
C THR A 205 -21.79 28.42 -16.41
N LEU A 206 -21.81 28.03 -15.15
CA LEU A 206 -20.89 26.97 -14.62
C LEU A 206 -20.99 25.66 -15.42
N GLU A 207 -22.19 25.21 -15.75
CA GLU A 207 -22.40 23.98 -16.53
C GLU A 207 -22.28 24.19 -18.04
N GLY A 208 -22.70 25.37 -18.53
CA GLY A 208 -22.70 25.69 -19.96
C GLY A 208 -21.34 25.98 -20.54
N SER A 209 -20.38 26.37 -19.73
CA SER A 209 -19.03 26.75 -20.15
C SER A 209 -18.04 25.59 -20.22
N LEU A 210 -18.31 24.44 -19.59
CA LEU A 210 -17.40 23.30 -19.56
C LEU A 210 -17.31 22.65 -20.95
N LEU A 211 -16.09 22.62 -21.51
CA LEU A 211 -15.81 22.08 -22.85
C LEU A 211 -15.06 20.75 -22.79
N THR A 212 -14.04 20.64 -21.97
CA THR A 212 -13.26 19.41 -21.75
C THR A 212 -12.45 19.51 -20.44
N ALA A 213 -11.73 18.46 -20.09
CA ALA A 213 -10.70 18.49 -19.05
C ALA A 213 -9.35 18.06 -19.64
N ILE A 214 -8.26 18.54 -19.06
CA ILE A 214 -6.91 18.12 -19.38
C ILE A 214 -6.30 17.48 -18.16
N TYR A 215 -5.76 16.29 -18.32
CA TYR A 215 -5.14 15.49 -17.26
C TYR A 215 -3.63 15.50 -17.44
N GLN A 216 -2.91 16.07 -16.47
CA GLN A 216 -1.47 15.95 -16.44
C GLN A 216 -1.13 14.63 -15.76
N ILE A 217 -0.63 13.66 -16.53
CA ILE A 217 -0.31 12.31 -16.08
C ILE A 217 1.18 12.01 -16.01
N ASN A 218 2.02 12.98 -16.36
CA ASN A 218 3.46 12.94 -16.16
C ASN A 218 3.94 14.29 -15.58
N PRO A 219 4.40 14.31 -14.33
CA PRO A 219 4.39 13.19 -13.39
C PRO A 219 2.98 12.74 -13.02
N ILE A 220 2.85 11.53 -12.49
CA ILE A 220 1.60 11.01 -11.93
C ILE A 220 1.70 10.97 -10.41
N TRP A 221 0.60 11.25 -9.73
CA TRP A 221 0.51 11.15 -8.30
C TRP A 221 -0.15 9.85 -7.88
N VAL A 222 0.34 9.29 -6.78
CA VAL A 222 -0.23 8.09 -6.18
C VAL A 222 -0.58 8.41 -4.74
N ARG A 223 -1.88 8.39 -4.42
CA ARG A 223 -2.41 8.67 -3.09
C ARG A 223 -2.66 7.37 -2.34
N PHE A 224 -2.30 7.33 -1.07
CA PHE A 224 -2.50 6.19 -0.18
C PHE A 224 -2.71 6.65 1.25
N GLY A 225 -3.32 5.79 2.06
CA GLY A 225 -3.58 6.05 3.47
C GLY A 225 -2.80 5.09 4.36
N LEU A 226 -2.10 5.63 5.34
CA LEU A 226 -1.42 4.86 6.37
C LEU A 226 -2.34 4.69 7.58
N SER A 227 -2.67 3.46 7.93
CA SER A 227 -3.50 3.16 9.09
C SER A 227 -2.72 3.31 10.40
N ALA A 228 -3.43 3.40 11.53
CA ALA A 228 -2.80 3.43 12.85
C ALA A 228 -1.97 2.16 13.12
N SER A 229 -2.42 0.99 12.62
CA SER A 229 -1.69 -0.27 12.74
C SER A 229 -0.41 -0.30 11.89
N ASP A 230 -0.43 0.35 10.73
CA ASP A 230 0.75 0.45 9.87
C ASP A 230 1.75 1.45 10.45
N THR A 231 1.24 2.58 10.98
CA THR A 231 2.05 3.57 11.69
C THR A 231 2.78 2.96 12.88
N ALA A 232 2.13 2.08 13.65
CA ALA A 232 2.76 1.37 14.77
C ALA A 232 3.91 0.44 14.36
N ARG A 233 4.01 0.04 13.10
CA ARG A 233 5.10 -0.78 12.54
C ARG A 233 6.29 0.06 12.07
N LEU A 234 6.13 1.38 12.00
CA LEU A 234 7.20 2.27 11.59
C LEU A 234 8.23 2.46 12.70
N PRO A 235 9.51 2.65 12.38
CA PRO A 235 10.52 3.07 13.34
C PRO A 235 10.09 4.39 14.00
N GLY A 236 9.98 4.39 15.33
CA GLY A 236 9.52 5.58 16.08
C GLY A 236 8.03 5.92 15.96
N GLY A 237 7.20 5.02 15.37
CA GLY A 237 5.75 5.18 15.28
C GLY A 237 5.26 6.28 14.34
N ARG A 238 6.12 6.79 13.47
CA ARG A 238 5.78 7.80 12.44
C ARG A 238 6.77 7.76 11.30
N LEU A 239 6.35 8.24 10.12
CA LEU A 239 7.29 8.54 9.05
C LEU A 239 7.98 9.87 9.37
N ASP A 240 9.30 9.87 9.22
CA ASP A 240 10.09 11.07 9.31
C ASP A 240 10.13 11.75 7.92
N PRO A 241 9.64 12.99 7.78
CA PRO A 241 9.66 13.70 6.51
C PRO A 241 11.06 13.95 5.96
N GLU A 242 12.08 13.99 6.85
CA GLU A 242 13.48 14.25 6.49
C GLU A 242 14.21 12.97 6.05
N GLN A 243 13.73 11.80 6.42
CA GLN A 243 14.28 10.54 5.95
C GLN A 243 13.80 10.27 4.52
N LYS A 244 14.75 10.05 3.62
CA LYS A 244 14.44 9.58 2.26
C LYS A 244 13.82 8.17 2.34
N THR A 245 12.49 8.14 2.42
CA THR A 245 11.73 6.90 2.32
C THR A 245 11.77 6.44 0.86
N GLU A 246 12.30 5.27 0.62
CA GLU A 246 12.26 4.64 -0.70
C GLU A 246 10.83 4.21 -1.00
N VAL A 247 10.31 4.71 -2.12
CA VAL A 247 8.93 4.46 -2.54
C VAL A 247 8.96 3.76 -3.89
N ALA A 248 8.51 2.52 -3.92
CA ALA A 248 8.34 1.75 -5.14
C ALA A 248 6.86 1.49 -5.41
N LEU A 249 6.49 1.41 -6.67
CA LEU A 249 5.13 1.13 -7.10
C LEU A 249 5.05 -0.27 -7.69
N LEU A 250 4.05 -1.05 -7.28
CA LEU A 250 3.76 -2.36 -7.86
C LEU A 250 2.55 -2.23 -8.77
N LEU A 251 2.75 -2.66 -10.00
CA LEU A 251 1.70 -2.76 -11.01
C LEU A 251 0.72 -3.91 -10.69
N PRO A 252 -0.47 -3.94 -11.30
CA PRO A 252 -1.45 -5.00 -11.05
C PRO A 252 -0.97 -6.42 -11.38
N ASP A 253 0.02 -6.57 -12.26
CA ASP A 253 0.69 -7.82 -12.60
C ASP A 253 1.74 -8.26 -11.56
N GLY A 254 1.97 -7.45 -10.51
CA GLY A 254 2.95 -7.70 -9.47
C GLY A 254 4.38 -7.25 -9.80
N GLN A 255 4.61 -6.70 -10.99
CA GLN A 255 5.90 -6.14 -11.34
C GLN A 255 6.15 -4.81 -10.62
N VAL A 256 7.41 -4.57 -10.28
CA VAL A 256 7.82 -3.27 -9.75
C VAL A 256 7.96 -2.29 -10.90
N TYR A 257 7.35 -1.11 -10.75
CA TYR A 257 7.46 -0.04 -11.73
C TYR A 257 8.89 0.51 -11.75
N ASP A 258 9.45 0.70 -12.94
CA ASP A 258 10.87 1.02 -13.13
C ASP A 258 11.29 2.40 -12.60
N GLN A 259 10.32 3.34 -12.47
CA GLN A 259 10.62 4.68 -11.99
C GLN A 259 10.47 4.75 -10.47
N PRO A 260 11.49 5.22 -9.74
CA PRO A 260 11.39 5.42 -8.30
C PRO A 260 10.41 6.55 -7.99
N GLY A 261 9.65 6.38 -6.91
CA GLY A 261 8.74 7.40 -6.40
C GLY A 261 9.39 8.29 -5.35
N GLN A 262 8.86 9.50 -5.24
CA GLN A 262 9.22 10.44 -4.19
C GLN A 262 7.99 10.81 -3.39
N LEU A 263 8.09 10.72 -2.06
CA LEU A 263 7.03 11.19 -1.18
C LEU A 263 7.01 12.72 -1.22
N ASN A 264 5.92 13.30 -1.72
CA ASN A 264 5.80 14.76 -1.87
C ASN A 264 4.70 15.37 -0.99
N PHE A 265 3.92 14.55 -0.30
CA PHE A 265 2.90 15.01 0.64
C PHE A 265 2.70 14.00 1.77
N LEU A 266 2.68 14.52 2.99
CA LEU A 266 2.35 13.80 4.23
C LEU A 266 1.34 14.66 5.00
N SER A 267 0.12 14.16 5.16
CA SER A 267 -0.91 14.86 5.95
C SER A 267 -0.49 14.92 7.42
N MET A 268 -0.67 16.06 8.04
CA MET A 268 -0.49 16.22 9.50
C MET A 268 -1.74 15.81 10.29
N PHE A 269 -2.80 15.37 9.60
CA PHE A 269 -4.07 14.98 10.19
C PHE A 269 -4.42 13.54 9.81
N ILE A 270 -5.09 12.84 10.73
CA ILE A 270 -5.74 11.57 10.46
C ILE A 270 -7.15 11.87 9.94
N ASP A 271 -7.51 11.31 8.78
CA ASP A 271 -8.85 11.40 8.26
C ASP A 271 -9.81 10.64 9.22
N PRO A 272 -10.77 11.32 9.85
CA PRO A 272 -11.64 10.69 10.85
C PRO A 272 -12.63 9.68 10.25
N LYS A 273 -12.91 9.74 8.94
CA LYS A 273 -13.79 8.79 8.25
C LYS A 273 -13.07 7.51 7.89
N LEU A 274 -11.80 7.62 7.51
CA LEU A 274 -10.99 6.48 7.06
C LEU A 274 -10.06 5.95 8.16
N GLY A 275 -9.82 6.72 9.23
CA GLY A 275 -8.86 6.37 10.27
C GLY A 275 -7.41 6.27 9.76
N THR A 276 -7.10 6.97 8.66
CA THR A 276 -5.80 6.91 7.99
C THR A 276 -5.16 8.28 7.86
N GLN A 277 -3.83 8.31 7.92
CA GLN A 277 -3.02 9.47 7.55
C GLN A 277 -2.81 9.46 6.04
N GLN A 278 -3.27 10.48 5.34
CA GLN A 278 -3.17 10.57 3.90
C GLN A 278 -1.76 10.96 3.46
N MET A 279 -1.28 10.28 2.44
CA MET A 279 0.03 10.47 1.87
C MET A 279 -0.03 10.47 0.35
N ARG A 280 0.95 11.08 -0.28
CA ARG A 280 1.06 11.10 -1.73
C ARG A 280 2.52 10.95 -2.15
N ALA A 281 2.74 10.06 -3.10
CA ALA A 281 4.00 9.94 -3.80
C ALA A 281 3.85 10.38 -5.26
N GLU A 282 4.94 10.88 -5.82
CA GLU A 282 5.04 11.32 -7.20
C GLU A 282 5.96 10.38 -7.96
N PHE A 283 5.53 9.99 -9.17
CA PHE A 283 6.28 9.11 -10.07
C PHE A 283 6.36 9.72 -11.47
N LEU A 284 7.50 9.58 -12.12
CA LEU A 284 7.59 9.88 -13.54
C LEU A 284 6.78 8.84 -14.33
N ASN A 285 6.02 9.28 -15.33
CA ASN A 285 5.16 8.41 -16.15
C ASN A 285 5.28 8.77 -17.65
N PRO A 286 6.49 8.69 -18.22
CA PRO A 286 6.74 9.14 -19.59
C PRO A 286 5.99 8.33 -20.64
N THR A 287 5.77 7.05 -20.38
CA THR A 287 5.06 6.13 -21.29
C THR A 287 3.57 6.08 -21.08
N SER A 288 3.03 6.87 -20.14
CA SER A 288 1.61 6.87 -19.76
C SER A 288 1.07 5.47 -19.36
N GLN A 289 1.94 4.63 -18.82
CA GLN A 289 1.60 3.26 -18.41
C GLN A 289 0.64 3.25 -17.22
N ILE A 290 0.75 4.24 -16.34
CA ILE A 290 -0.12 4.40 -15.20
C ILE A 290 -1.19 5.42 -15.55
N LEU A 291 -2.46 5.04 -15.39
CA LEU A 291 -3.60 5.89 -15.68
C LEU A 291 -4.23 6.44 -14.39
N PRO A 292 -4.71 7.69 -14.38
CA PRO A 292 -5.51 8.21 -13.28
C PRO A 292 -6.71 7.31 -12.96
N GLY A 293 -7.01 7.14 -11.68
CA GLY A 293 -8.09 6.25 -11.20
C GLY A 293 -7.67 4.80 -11.00
N GLN A 294 -6.50 4.38 -11.48
CA GLN A 294 -6.01 3.02 -11.34
C GLN A 294 -5.63 2.70 -9.89
N PHE A 295 -6.06 1.52 -9.39
CA PHE A 295 -5.61 0.99 -8.11
C PHE A 295 -4.30 0.22 -8.27
N LEU A 296 -3.35 0.51 -7.40
CA LEU A 296 -2.00 -0.01 -7.41
C LEU A 296 -1.58 -0.35 -5.98
N LYS A 297 -0.44 -0.99 -5.82
CA LYS A 297 0.18 -1.16 -4.50
C LYS A 297 1.44 -0.30 -4.42
N ILE A 298 1.58 0.43 -3.34
CA ILE A 298 2.80 1.15 -3.04
C ILE A 298 3.60 0.36 -2.01
N ARG A 299 4.91 0.27 -2.23
CA ARG A 299 5.85 -0.35 -1.32
C ARG A 299 6.75 0.73 -0.73
N LEU A 300 6.63 0.91 0.59
CA LEU A 300 7.46 1.84 1.34
C LEU A 300 8.57 1.05 2.04
N THR A 301 9.82 1.47 1.84
CA THR A 301 10.95 0.96 2.63
C THR A 301 11.22 1.98 3.74
N THR A 302 10.81 1.66 4.98
CA THR A 302 10.79 2.60 6.11
C THR A 302 11.94 2.39 7.09
N GLY A 303 13.06 1.89 6.61
CA GLY A 303 14.24 1.61 7.42
C GLY A 303 14.64 0.14 7.40
N ARG A 304 15.48 -0.27 8.36
CA ARG A 304 15.99 -1.64 8.47
C ARG A 304 15.69 -2.18 9.86
N GLN A 305 15.26 -3.42 9.92
CA GLN A 305 15.14 -4.18 11.17
C GLN A 305 16.42 -4.98 11.36
N GLU A 306 17.19 -4.63 12.38
CA GLU A 306 18.42 -5.31 12.75
C GLU A 306 18.14 -6.41 13.76
N ASN A 307 19.06 -7.40 13.82
CA ASN A 307 19.01 -8.51 14.77
C ASN A 307 17.70 -9.32 14.73
N VAL A 308 17.12 -9.48 13.54
CA VAL A 308 15.98 -10.36 13.31
C VAL A 308 16.45 -11.72 12.79
N TYR A 309 15.64 -12.75 13.00
CA TYR A 309 15.95 -14.11 12.56
C TYR A 309 14.90 -14.57 11.55
N LEU A 310 15.34 -15.28 10.52
CA LEU A 310 14.45 -15.93 9.56
C LEU A 310 14.24 -17.38 9.98
N VAL A 311 12.98 -17.78 10.15
CA VAL A 311 12.59 -19.14 10.51
C VAL A 311 11.55 -19.65 9.52
N PRO A 312 11.75 -20.82 8.90
CA PRO A 312 10.78 -21.42 7.99
C PRO A 312 9.41 -21.56 8.65
N GLN A 313 8.36 -21.29 7.90
CA GLN A 313 6.99 -21.38 8.38
C GLN A 313 6.68 -22.76 8.98
N ALA A 314 7.23 -23.82 8.39
CA ALA A 314 7.08 -25.20 8.84
C ALA A 314 7.64 -25.47 10.24
N ALA A 315 8.59 -24.66 10.73
CA ALA A 315 9.19 -24.81 12.04
C ALA A 315 8.43 -24.13 13.17
N VAL A 316 7.51 -23.23 12.84
CA VAL A 316 6.76 -22.42 13.81
C VAL A 316 5.46 -23.11 14.20
N MET A 317 5.26 -23.31 15.50
CA MET A 317 4.04 -23.87 16.07
C MET A 317 3.22 -22.75 16.73
N GLN A 318 1.93 -22.75 16.45
CA GLN A 318 0.98 -21.88 17.14
C GLN A 318 0.33 -22.62 18.31
N THR A 319 0.37 -22.00 19.48
CA THR A 319 -0.21 -22.53 20.71
C THR A 319 -1.18 -21.50 21.31
N GLU A 320 -1.92 -21.88 22.35
CA GLU A 320 -2.80 -20.94 23.08
C GLU A 320 -2.03 -19.76 23.71
N ARG A 321 -0.73 -19.92 23.95
CA ARG A 321 0.15 -18.89 24.53
C ARG A 321 0.90 -18.06 23.49
N GLY A 322 0.64 -18.28 22.19
CA GLY A 322 1.30 -17.61 21.08
C GLY A 322 2.16 -18.54 20.23
N PHE A 323 3.13 -17.98 19.54
CA PHE A 323 4.02 -18.72 18.65
C PHE A 323 5.24 -19.25 19.38
N MET A 324 5.68 -20.46 19.02
CA MET A 324 6.87 -21.09 19.57
C MET A 324 7.60 -21.94 18.52
N VAL A 325 8.84 -22.20 18.78
CA VAL A 325 9.67 -23.21 18.05
C VAL A 325 10.33 -24.15 19.04
N TRP A 326 10.79 -25.29 18.51
CA TRP A 326 11.68 -26.17 19.24
C TRP A 326 13.13 -25.76 19.00
N THR A 327 13.88 -25.47 20.06
CA THR A 327 15.32 -25.26 20.00
C THR A 327 16.06 -26.43 20.62
N VAL A 328 17.24 -26.76 20.10
CA VAL A 328 18.08 -27.84 20.60
C VAL A 328 19.23 -27.26 21.42
N GLY A 329 19.26 -27.56 22.71
CA GLY A 329 20.30 -27.12 23.64
C GLY A 329 21.67 -27.78 23.37
N ALA A 330 22.69 -27.37 24.12
CA ALA A 330 24.01 -27.93 24.04
C ALA A 330 24.08 -29.44 24.40
N ASP A 331 23.17 -29.88 25.25
CA ASP A 331 22.99 -31.28 25.67
C ASP A 331 22.13 -32.12 24.70
N ASN A 332 21.84 -31.59 23.51
CA ASN A 332 20.93 -32.16 22.50
C ASN A 332 19.52 -32.45 22.99
N LYS A 333 19.08 -31.74 24.01
CA LYS A 333 17.71 -31.77 24.48
C LYS A 333 16.87 -30.66 23.85
N VAL A 334 15.62 -30.97 23.55
CA VAL A 334 14.70 -30.03 22.92
C VAL A 334 14.01 -29.19 23.97
N VAL A 335 14.01 -27.87 23.78
CA VAL A 335 13.38 -26.87 24.64
C VAL A 335 12.36 -26.05 23.86
N PRO A 336 11.14 -25.86 24.37
CA PRO A 336 10.17 -24.97 23.73
C PRO A 336 10.59 -23.51 23.95
N THR A 337 10.76 -22.77 22.88
CA THR A 337 11.19 -21.36 22.92
C THR A 337 10.07 -20.48 22.38
N PRO A 338 9.47 -19.62 23.21
CA PRO A 338 8.44 -18.69 22.76
C PRO A 338 9.03 -17.59 21.88
N LEU A 339 8.30 -17.20 20.85
CA LEU A 339 8.74 -16.23 19.86
C LEU A 339 7.81 -15.04 19.77
N LYS A 340 8.38 -13.86 19.57
CA LYS A 340 7.66 -12.69 19.10
C LYS A 340 7.82 -12.60 17.59
N MET A 341 6.72 -12.81 16.86
CA MET A 341 6.73 -12.84 15.41
C MET A 341 6.60 -11.43 14.84
N GLY A 342 7.24 -11.20 13.68
CA GLY A 342 7.06 -10.06 12.81
C GLY A 342 6.25 -10.42 11.56
N ALA A 343 6.55 -9.79 10.45
CA ALA A 343 5.93 -10.05 9.16
C ALA A 343 6.49 -11.31 8.48
N TRP A 344 5.89 -11.72 7.40
CA TRP A 344 6.38 -12.80 6.54
C TRP A 344 7.40 -12.26 5.55
N SER A 345 8.41 -13.06 5.27
CA SER A 345 9.41 -12.79 4.23
C SER A 345 9.56 -14.05 3.35
N GLY A 346 8.87 -14.08 2.23
CA GLY A 346 8.80 -15.25 1.36
C GLY A 346 8.19 -16.46 2.09
N LYS A 347 8.95 -17.58 2.19
CA LYS A 347 8.54 -18.80 2.91
C LYS A 347 8.91 -18.78 4.40
N ASN A 348 9.51 -17.68 4.88
CA ASN A 348 10.04 -17.60 6.25
C ASN A 348 9.26 -16.56 7.07
N TRP A 349 9.17 -16.79 8.37
CA TRP A 349 8.76 -15.81 9.34
C TRP A 349 9.96 -14.96 9.80
N ILE A 350 9.73 -13.66 9.94
CA ILE A 350 10.66 -12.78 10.65
C ILE A 350 10.40 -12.90 12.14
N VAL A 351 11.39 -13.33 12.90
CA VAL A 351 11.33 -13.42 14.36
C VAL A 351 12.03 -12.21 14.95
N LEU A 352 11.30 -11.42 15.72
CA LEU A 352 11.76 -10.17 16.33
C LEU A 352 12.49 -10.40 17.65
N SER A 353 12.09 -11.41 18.40
CA SER A 353 12.73 -11.79 19.67
C SER A 353 12.37 -13.22 20.08
N GLY A 354 13.17 -13.81 20.98
CA GLY A 354 13.00 -15.17 21.48
C GLY A 354 14.13 -16.12 21.07
N LEU A 355 14.90 -15.81 20.04
CA LEU A 355 16.08 -16.56 19.62
C LEU A 355 17.37 -15.81 19.97
N LYS A 356 18.45 -16.57 20.14
CA LYS A 356 19.82 -16.08 20.31
C LYS A 356 20.67 -16.46 19.10
N PRO A 357 21.74 -15.71 18.80
CA PRO A 357 22.68 -16.10 17.75
C PRO A 357 23.22 -17.51 17.98
N GLY A 358 23.10 -18.36 16.97
CA GLY A 358 23.57 -19.74 17.03
C GLY A 358 22.59 -20.78 17.56
N ASP A 359 21.37 -20.37 17.98
CA ASP A 359 20.35 -21.33 18.39
C ASP A 359 20.01 -22.29 17.24
N ARG A 360 19.88 -23.58 17.57
CA ARG A 360 19.51 -24.63 16.62
C ARG A 360 18.01 -24.84 16.65
N VAL A 361 17.30 -24.36 15.62
CA VAL A 361 15.84 -24.44 15.50
C VAL A 361 15.45 -25.69 14.72
N VAL A 362 14.59 -26.53 15.26
CA VAL A 362 14.08 -27.75 14.60
C VAL A 362 13.05 -27.40 13.55
N VAL A 363 13.20 -27.97 12.34
CA VAL A 363 12.33 -27.68 11.19
C VAL A 363 11.46 -28.86 10.74
N ASP A 364 11.71 -30.07 11.26
CA ASP A 364 10.96 -31.27 10.93
C ASP A 364 10.56 -32.09 12.15
N GLN A 365 9.76 -33.14 11.96
CA GLN A 365 9.33 -34.08 13.01
C GLN A 365 8.65 -33.43 14.24
N LEU A 366 8.16 -32.19 14.15
CA LEU A 366 7.68 -31.36 15.27
C LEU A 366 6.60 -32.06 16.13
N ILE A 367 5.75 -32.91 15.52
CA ILE A 367 4.64 -33.62 16.19
C ILE A 367 5.17 -34.72 17.10
N LYS A 368 6.34 -35.30 16.79
CA LYS A 368 6.92 -36.42 17.55
C LYS A 368 7.79 -35.95 18.72
N ILE A 369 8.13 -34.68 18.75
CA ILE A 369 9.02 -34.10 19.75
C ILE A 369 8.23 -33.73 21.02
N ARG A 370 8.86 -34.04 22.16
CA ARG A 370 8.35 -33.65 23.50
C ARG A 370 9.41 -32.80 24.21
N PRO A 371 9.01 -31.90 25.13
CA PRO A 371 9.96 -31.14 25.92
C PRO A 371 10.96 -32.07 26.63
N GLY A 372 12.26 -31.76 26.54
CA GLY A 372 13.32 -32.55 27.16
C GLY A 372 13.74 -33.81 26.41
N ALA A 373 13.14 -34.15 25.26
CA ALA A 373 13.54 -35.28 24.45
C ALA A 373 14.96 -35.07 23.88
N THR A 374 15.77 -36.15 23.90
CA THR A 374 17.11 -36.15 23.29
C THR A 374 16.97 -36.39 21.79
N VAL A 375 17.60 -35.55 20.97
CA VAL A 375 17.56 -35.61 19.50
C VAL A 375 18.95 -35.64 18.92
N VAL A 376 19.09 -36.14 17.68
CA VAL A 376 20.32 -36.03 16.89
C VAL A 376 20.11 -34.93 15.85
N PRO A 377 20.69 -33.72 16.07
CA PRO A 377 20.52 -32.61 15.15
C PRO A 377 21.35 -32.80 13.88
N ASN A 378 20.67 -32.68 12.72
CA ASN A 378 21.32 -32.58 11.42
C ASN A 378 21.16 -31.14 10.91
N VAL A 379 22.24 -30.40 10.78
CA VAL A 379 22.20 -28.98 10.36
C VAL A 379 21.95 -28.88 8.86
N ILE A 380 20.87 -28.25 8.47
CA ILE A 380 20.58 -27.94 7.08
C ILE A 380 20.70 -26.40 6.82
N PRO A 381 21.15 -26.00 5.63
CA PRO A 381 21.20 -24.58 5.31
C PRO A 381 19.79 -23.99 5.23
N LEU A 382 19.62 -22.76 5.71
CA LEU A 382 18.40 -22.00 5.52
C LEU A 382 18.32 -21.55 4.05
N GLU A 383 17.25 -21.87 3.35
CA GLU A 383 16.95 -21.30 2.03
C GLU A 383 16.67 -19.80 2.21
N GLN A 384 17.65 -18.95 1.92
CA GLN A 384 17.47 -17.51 2.00
C GLN A 384 16.54 -17.04 0.88
N PRO A 385 15.57 -16.16 1.15
CA PRO A 385 14.83 -15.50 0.09
C PRO A 385 15.84 -14.76 -0.80
N ALA A 386 15.66 -14.87 -2.12
CA ALA A 386 16.47 -14.09 -3.06
C ALA A 386 16.41 -12.60 -2.66
N PRO A 387 17.54 -11.89 -2.64
CA PRO A 387 17.53 -10.47 -2.35
C PRO A 387 16.56 -9.81 -3.31
N ALA A 388 15.62 -9.01 -2.76
CA ALA A 388 14.75 -8.18 -3.57
C ALA A 388 15.67 -7.40 -4.51
N ALA A 389 15.41 -7.50 -5.82
CA ALA A 389 16.23 -6.88 -6.85
C ALA A 389 16.43 -5.39 -6.50
N THR A 390 17.61 -5.07 -6.00
CA THR A 390 18.06 -3.69 -5.86
C THR A 390 18.05 -3.09 -7.27
N ALA A 391 17.37 -1.97 -7.42
CA ALA A 391 17.47 -1.16 -8.63
C ALA A 391 18.95 -1.04 -9.00
N ARG A 392 19.29 -1.48 -10.20
CA ARG A 392 20.63 -1.35 -10.76
C ARG A 392 21.00 0.12 -10.74
N ASP A 393 22.06 0.45 -10.02
CA ASP A 393 22.75 1.73 -10.18
C ASP A 393 23.01 1.94 -11.67
N GLY A 394 22.22 2.83 -12.26
CA GLY A 394 22.43 3.31 -13.62
C GLY A 394 23.69 4.19 -13.62
N LYS A 395 24.70 3.71 -14.32
CA LYS A 395 25.83 4.52 -14.78
C LYS A 395 25.38 5.44 -15.90
#